data_c12499eece4f4a2323aab52d4fca41b9
#
_entry.id   c12499eece4f4a2323aab52d4fca41b9
#
_cell.length_a   1.000
_cell.length_b   1.000
_cell.length_c   1.000
_cell.angle_alpha   90.00
_cell.angle_beta   90.00
_cell.angle_gamma   90.00
#
_symmetry.space_group_name_H-M   'P 1'
#
loop_
_entity.id
_entity.type
_entity.pdbx_description
1 polymer ?
#
loop_
_entity_poly.entity_id
_entity_poly.type
_entity_poly.pdbx_seq_one_letter_code
_entity_poly.pdbx_strand_id
1 'polypeptide(L)'
;MQKYLLDNTHVAVVVVAPEKGLTAKLEAETAKKLADFKAGLSEEQVKELVEKTAKLQEFQETPSTQEELEKIPMLTREDITKKCRPICNRELSFGNTKVLWHDVNTNGIAYLTLYFDLSVVRKEDLPYVGLLKNVLGMIDTEHYAYGDLFNEINMQTGGIGTGMVVFPEKDTQKMYPMFTVSARTLYDKIDFVFDVIEEILFTSKLDDEKRLKEIVSEQKSRTQMRLTCLLYTSPSPRDPK
;
A
#
# COMPACT_ATOMS: atom_id res chain seq x y z
N MET A 1 8.92 -22.54 16.24
CA MET A 1 7.55 -22.11 15.97
C MET A 1 6.57 -22.80 16.93
N GLN A 2 6.49 -24.15 16.95
CA GLN A 2 5.58 -24.90 17.82
C GLN A 2 5.60 -24.41 19.26
N LYS A 3 6.75 -24.53 19.94
CA LYS A 3 6.93 -24.22 21.39
C LYS A 3 6.60 -22.75 21.76
N TYR A 4 6.93 -21.78 20.88
CA TYR A 4 6.85 -20.36 21.24
C TYR A 4 5.61 -19.64 20.71
N LEU A 5 4.92 -20.21 19.71
CA LEU A 5 3.72 -19.62 19.12
C LEU A 5 2.49 -20.51 19.34
N LEU A 6 2.51 -21.77 18.89
CA LEU A 6 1.32 -22.62 18.90
C LEU A 6 1.00 -23.21 20.27
N ASP A 7 2.03 -23.63 21.00
CA ASP A 7 1.88 -24.23 22.36
C ASP A 7 2.01 -23.19 23.49
N ASN A 8 2.11 -21.89 23.11
CA ASN A 8 2.25 -20.82 24.07
C ASN A 8 0.91 -20.57 24.77
N THR A 9 0.86 -20.73 26.09
CA THR A 9 -0.32 -20.48 26.93
C THR A 9 -0.49 -19.00 27.30
N HIS A 10 0.53 -18.17 27.08
CA HIS A 10 0.45 -16.71 27.23
C HIS A 10 -0.29 -16.09 26.04
N VAL A 11 -1.61 -16.16 26.07
CA VAL A 11 -2.48 -15.67 25.00
C VAL A 11 -3.42 -14.62 25.57
N ALA A 12 -3.53 -13.47 24.90
CA ALA A 12 -4.58 -12.49 25.13
C ALA A 12 -5.54 -12.47 23.94
N VAL A 13 -6.82 -12.66 24.21
CA VAL A 13 -7.87 -12.53 23.21
C VAL A 13 -8.57 -11.20 23.45
N VAL A 14 -8.49 -10.30 22.45
CA VAL A 14 -9.18 -9.01 22.47
C VAL A 14 -10.29 -9.01 21.45
N VAL A 15 -11.52 -8.85 21.91
CA VAL A 15 -12.69 -8.71 21.04
C VAL A 15 -13.02 -7.23 20.91
N VAL A 16 -12.93 -6.70 19.70
CA VAL A 16 -13.27 -5.31 19.37
C VAL A 16 -14.67 -5.29 18.76
N ALA A 17 -15.62 -4.68 19.45
CA ALA A 17 -16.98 -4.49 18.94
C ALA A 17 -17.19 -3.01 18.55
N PRO A 18 -17.83 -2.72 17.40
CA PRO A 18 -18.16 -1.35 17.01
C PRO A 18 -19.23 -0.76 17.92
N GLU A 19 -19.00 0.44 18.46
CA GLU A 19 -19.97 1.20 19.23
C GLU A 19 -20.33 2.49 18.48
N LYS A 20 -21.60 2.64 18.12
CA LYS A 20 -22.06 3.85 17.43
C LYS A 20 -22.00 5.05 18.36
N GLY A 21 -21.31 6.10 17.91
CA GLY A 21 -21.17 7.33 18.69
C GLY A 21 -20.02 7.34 19.71
N LEU A 22 -19.20 6.28 19.77
CA LEU A 22 -18.06 6.21 20.70
C LEU A 22 -17.11 7.40 20.57
N THR A 23 -16.79 7.82 19.34
CA THR A 23 -15.91 8.98 19.08
C THR A 23 -16.46 10.25 19.73
N ALA A 24 -17.73 10.57 19.51
CA ALA A 24 -18.38 11.75 20.11
C ALA A 24 -18.38 11.67 21.64
N LYS A 25 -18.59 10.49 22.22
CA LYS A 25 -18.52 10.27 23.67
C LYS A 25 -17.11 10.53 24.22
N LEU A 26 -16.08 9.98 23.57
CA LEU A 26 -14.69 10.19 23.97
C LEU A 26 -14.25 11.66 23.83
N GLU A 27 -14.70 12.34 22.79
CA GLU A 27 -14.47 13.78 22.59
C GLU A 27 -15.12 14.61 23.70
N ALA A 28 -16.37 14.30 24.07
CA ALA A 28 -17.07 14.97 25.17
C ALA A 28 -16.38 14.72 26.51
N GLU A 29 -15.95 13.48 26.80
CA GLU A 29 -15.19 13.16 28.00
C GLU A 29 -13.86 13.90 28.06
N THR A 30 -13.15 14.00 26.93
CA THR A 30 -11.89 14.72 26.81
C THR A 30 -12.10 16.23 27.02
N ALA A 31 -13.12 16.79 26.37
CA ALA A 31 -13.47 18.20 26.54
C ALA A 31 -13.80 18.52 28.00
N LYS A 32 -14.53 17.64 28.68
CA LYS A 32 -14.82 17.80 30.11
C LYS A 32 -13.57 17.76 30.96
N LYS A 33 -12.68 16.75 30.74
CA LYS A 33 -11.40 16.65 31.46
C LYS A 33 -10.53 17.93 31.30
N LEU A 34 -10.47 18.44 30.08
CA LEU A 34 -9.73 19.68 29.80
C LEU A 34 -10.37 20.91 30.46
N ALA A 35 -11.70 21.01 30.48
CA ALA A 35 -12.41 22.08 31.16
C ALA A 35 -12.18 22.03 32.68
N ASP A 36 -12.30 20.86 33.29
CA ASP A 36 -12.05 20.63 34.71
C ASP A 36 -10.59 20.96 35.08
N PHE A 37 -9.64 20.51 34.24
CA PHE A 37 -8.22 20.84 34.39
C PHE A 37 -7.99 22.37 34.36
N LYS A 38 -8.56 23.04 33.34
CA LYS A 38 -8.46 24.50 33.20
C LYS A 38 -9.06 25.25 34.42
N ALA A 39 -10.19 24.79 34.92
CA ALA A 39 -10.84 25.38 36.07
C ALA A 39 -10.02 25.24 37.38
N GLY A 40 -9.16 24.23 37.46
CA GLY A 40 -8.24 24.00 38.58
C GLY A 40 -6.94 24.79 38.52
N LEU A 41 -6.67 25.51 37.43
CA LEU A 41 -5.44 26.31 37.28
C LEU A 41 -5.62 27.72 37.82
N SER A 42 -4.57 28.26 38.47
CA SER A 42 -4.51 29.67 38.80
C SER A 42 -4.24 30.53 37.55
N GLU A 43 -4.53 31.83 37.62
CA GLU A 43 -4.23 32.76 36.52
C GLU A 43 -2.74 32.77 36.14
N GLU A 44 -1.86 32.60 37.10
CA GLU A 44 -0.41 32.51 36.87
C GLU A 44 -0.04 31.25 36.12
N GLN A 45 -0.61 30.11 36.51
CA GLN A 45 -0.39 28.83 35.83
C GLN A 45 -0.92 28.82 34.39
N VAL A 46 -2.06 29.49 34.16
CA VAL A 46 -2.58 29.67 32.80
C VAL A 46 -1.63 30.51 31.95
N LYS A 47 -1.11 31.60 32.48
CA LYS A 47 -0.12 32.44 31.78
C LYS A 47 1.16 31.68 31.47
N GLU A 48 1.68 30.93 32.44
CA GLU A 48 2.87 30.07 32.22
C GLU A 48 2.64 29.05 31.15
N LEU A 49 1.47 28.41 31.11
CA LEU A 49 1.11 27.41 30.10
C LEU A 49 1.05 28.05 28.71
N VAL A 50 0.44 29.25 28.59
CA VAL A 50 0.36 30.00 27.35
C VAL A 50 1.77 30.36 26.84
N GLU A 51 2.63 30.87 27.72
CA GLU A 51 4.01 31.18 27.35
C GLU A 51 4.82 29.97 26.92
N LYS A 52 4.69 28.84 27.62
CA LYS A 52 5.34 27.59 27.25
C LYS A 52 4.85 27.07 25.87
N THR A 53 3.56 27.18 25.61
CA THR A 53 2.98 26.79 24.34
C THR A 53 3.45 27.70 23.22
N ALA A 54 3.49 29.00 23.42
CA ALA A 54 4.00 29.96 22.45
C ALA A 54 5.49 29.71 22.13
N LYS A 55 6.32 29.45 23.14
CA LYS A 55 7.74 29.09 22.93
C LYS A 55 7.92 27.79 22.20
N LEU A 56 7.07 26.78 22.47
CA LEU A 56 7.10 25.52 21.75
C LEU A 56 6.74 25.73 20.29
N GLN A 57 5.70 26.51 20.02
CA GLN A 57 5.30 26.84 18.66
C GLN A 57 6.40 27.59 17.90
N GLU A 58 6.99 28.62 18.53
CA GLU A 58 8.13 29.36 17.97
C GLU A 58 9.30 28.41 17.64
N PHE A 59 9.64 27.50 18.57
CA PHE A 59 10.68 26.49 18.33
C PHE A 59 10.37 25.56 17.16
N GLN A 60 9.11 25.14 16.99
CA GLN A 60 8.69 24.28 15.90
C GLN A 60 8.67 24.99 14.54
N GLU A 61 8.34 26.28 14.53
CA GLU A 61 8.25 27.11 13.33
C GLU A 61 9.60 27.72 12.93
N THR A 62 10.56 27.81 13.87
CA THR A 62 11.89 28.39 13.62
C THR A 62 12.73 27.40 12.77
N PRO A 63 13.17 27.79 11.58
CA PRO A 63 14.05 26.94 10.78
C PRO A 63 15.37 26.68 11.50
N SER A 64 15.90 25.48 11.37
CA SER A 64 17.25 25.15 11.86
C SER A 64 18.29 26.09 11.28
N THR A 65 19.26 26.48 12.10
CA THR A 65 20.37 27.32 11.66
C THR A 65 21.28 26.58 10.66
N GLN A 66 22.04 27.33 9.87
CA GLN A 66 23.00 26.74 8.92
C GLN A 66 24.02 25.84 9.65
N GLU A 67 24.49 26.21 10.82
CA GLU A 67 25.42 25.43 11.64
C GLU A 67 24.83 24.10 12.12
N GLU A 68 23.52 24.07 12.40
CA GLU A 68 22.79 22.85 12.78
C GLU A 68 22.59 21.94 11.58
N LEU A 69 22.27 22.50 10.42
CA LEU A 69 22.13 21.74 9.17
C LEU A 69 23.44 21.13 8.71
N GLU A 70 24.57 21.82 8.89
CA GLU A 70 25.91 21.32 8.54
C GLU A 70 26.38 20.16 9.42
N LYS A 71 25.77 19.94 10.60
CA LYS A 71 26.02 18.75 11.43
C LYS A 71 25.42 17.48 10.85
N ILE A 72 24.46 17.61 9.94
CA ILE A 72 23.85 16.46 9.27
C ILE A 72 24.78 16.02 8.14
N PRO A 73 25.23 14.74 8.09
CA PRO A 73 26.04 14.24 6.99
C PRO A 73 25.28 14.39 5.67
N MET A 74 25.75 15.31 4.82
CA MET A 74 25.14 15.55 3.51
C MET A 74 25.92 14.84 2.43
N LEU A 75 25.21 14.27 1.46
CA LEU A 75 25.83 13.74 0.26
C LEU A 75 26.38 14.89 -0.58
N THR A 76 27.62 14.74 -1.05
CA THR A 76 28.28 15.65 -1.97
C THR A 76 28.12 15.18 -3.41
N ARG A 77 28.49 16.01 -4.37
CA ARG A 77 28.52 15.59 -5.78
C ARG A 77 29.50 14.43 -6.05
N GLU A 78 30.50 14.28 -5.21
CA GLU A 78 31.53 13.22 -5.31
C GLU A 78 30.97 11.85 -4.91
N ASP A 79 29.95 11.83 -4.02
CA ASP A 79 29.26 10.62 -3.61
C ASP A 79 28.30 10.08 -4.69
N ILE A 80 28.00 10.91 -5.71
CA ILE A 80 27.12 10.51 -6.82
C ILE A 80 27.95 9.76 -7.86
N THR A 81 27.73 8.45 -7.93
CA THR A 81 28.36 7.66 -8.98
C THR A 81 27.82 8.03 -10.36
N LYS A 82 28.73 8.30 -11.31
CA LYS A 82 28.38 8.54 -12.73
C LYS A 82 28.07 7.25 -13.49
N LYS A 83 28.34 6.10 -12.88
CA LYS A 83 28.12 4.79 -13.51
C LYS A 83 26.73 4.30 -13.14
N CYS A 84 25.87 4.13 -14.15
CA CYS A 84 24.64 3.39 -13.96
C CYS A 84 24.95 1.93 -13.62
N ARG A 85 24.21 1.35 -12.68
CA ARG A 85 24.27 -0.10 -12.48
C ARG A 85 23.75 -0.78 -13.75
N PRO A 86 24.50 -1.74 -14.30
CA PRO A 86 24.03 -2.47 -15.48
C PRO A 86 22.77 -3.24 -15.10
N ILE A 87 21.76 -3.19 -15.97
CA ILE A 87 20.58 -4.04 -15.86
C ILE A 87 20.95 -5.38 -16.49
N CYS A 88 21.14 -6.40 -15.66
CA CYS A 88 21.43 -7.75 -16.13
C CYS A 88 20.12 -8.39 -16.60
N ASN A 89 19.79 -8.28 -17.87
CA ASN A 89 18.62 -8.91 -18.46
C ASN A 89 19.01 -9.73 -19.69
N ARG A 90 18.25 -10.81 -19.89
CA ARG A 90 18.26 -11.63 -21.11
C ARG A 90 16.86 -11.66 -21.68
N GLU A 91 16.73 -11.48 -22.97
CA GLU A 91 15.46 -11.64 -23.66
C GLU A 91 15.35 -13.09 -24.13
N LEU A 92 14.27 -13.72 -23.70
CA LEU A 92 13.89 -15.09 -24.09
C LEU A 92 12.51 -15.04 -24.74
N SER A 93 12.17 -16.06 -25.50
CA SER A 93 10.85 -16.23 -26.12
C SER A 93 10.34 -17.63 -25.89
N PHE A 94 9.10 -17.74 -25.42
CA PHE A 94 8.36 -18.99 -25.31
C PHE A 94 7.10 -18.89 -26.17
N GLY A 95 7.12 -19.49 -27.35
CA GLY A 95 6.09 -19.25 -28.33
C GLY A 95 6.02 -17.78 -28.74
N ASN A 96 4.87 -17.15 -28.56
CA ASN A 96 4.65 -15.74 -28.85
C ASN A 96 4.89 -14.83 -27.62
N THR A 97 5.25 -15.40 -26.48
CA THR A 97 5.44 -14.64 -25.26
C THR A 97 6.90 -14.25 -25.09
N LYS A 98 7.15 -12.94 -24.96
CA LYS A 98 8.46 -12.39 -24.64
C LYS A 98 8.70 -12.47 -23.14
N VAL A 99 9.87 -12.96 -22.73
CA VAL A 99 10.28 -13.05 -21.34
C VAL A 99 11.55 -12.23 -21.15
N LEU A 100 11.52 -11.32 -20.18
CA LEU A 100 12.70 -10.60 -19.70
C LEU A 100 13.19 -11.30 -18.44
N TRP A 101 14.32 -11.99 -18.57
CA TRP A 101 14.95 -12.68 -17.45
C TRP A 101 16.04 -11.83 -16.83
N HIS A 102 15.95 -11.61 -15.53
CA HIS A 102 16.94 -10.90 -14.74
C HIS A 102 17.68 -11.86 -13.83
N ASP A 103 18.95 -12.11 -14.15
CA ASP A 103 19.83 -13.02 -13.38
C ASP A 103 20.41 -12.25 -12.19
N VAL A 104 19.67 -12.21 -11.09
CA VAL A 104 20.03 -11.49 -9.86
C VAL A 104 19.94 -12.45 -8.68
N ASN A 105 20.88 -12.37 -7.77
CA ASN A 105 20.80 -13.17 -6.55
C ASN A 105 19.65 -12.66 -5.65
N THR A 106 18.66 -13.51 -5.46
CA THR A 106 17.44 -13.22 -4.68
C THR A 106 17.27 -14.15 -3.49
N ASN A 107 18.32 -14.86 -3.09
CA ASN A 107 18.30 -15.82 -1.98
C ASN A 107 17.18 -16.87 -2.08
N GLY A 108 16.94 -17.41 -3.28
CA GLY A 108 15.94 -18.45 -3.51
C GLY A 108 14.51 -17.95 -3.72
N ILE A 109 14.30 -16.63 -3.82
CA ILE A 109 12.98 -16.05 -4.09
C ILE A 109 12.86 -15.72 -5.57
N ALA A 110 11.83 -16.24 -6.22
CA ALA A 110 11.43 -15.85 -7.56
C ALA A 110 10.49 -14.63 -7.50
N TYR A 111 10.77 -13.64 -8.30
CA TYR A 111 9.90 -12.49 -8.55
C TYR A 111 9.37 -12.60 -9.98
N LEU A 112 8.07 -12.74 -10.11
CA LEU A 112 7.38 -12.90 -11.39
C LEU A 112 6.45 -11.72 -11.62
N THR A 113 6.42 -11.19 -12.86
CA THR A 113 5.40 -10.23 -13.28
C THR A 113 4.96 -10.56 -14.69
N LEU A 114 3.68 -10.82 -14.85
CA LEU A 114 3.00 -10.99 -16.14
C LEU A 114 2.44 -9.64 -16.58
N TYR A 115 2.64 -9.30 -17.82
CA TYR A 115 2.16 -8.07 -18.44
C TYR A 115 1.18 -8.40 -19.56
N PHE A 116 -0.04 -7.88 -19.47
CA PHE A 116 -1.08 -8.03 -20.46
C PHE A 116 -1.34 -6.66 -21.10
N ASP A 117 -1.25 -6.60 -22.42
CA ASP A 117 -1.43 -5.36 -23.19
C ASP A 117 -2.88 -4.89 -23.13
N LEU A 118 -3.09 -3.68 -22.61
CA LEU A 118 -4.40 -3.03 -22.56
C LEU A 118 -4.69 -2.11 -23.75
N SER A 119 -3.80 -2.01 -24.71
CA SER A 119 -4.02 -1.20 -25.93
C SER A 119 -5.22 -1.70 -26.75
N VAL A 120 -5.57 -2.97 -26.58
CA VAL A 120 -6.73 -3.62 -27.23
C VAL A 120 -8.07 -3.29 -26.53
N VAL A 121 -8.02 -2.75 -25.31
CA VAL A 121 -9.20 -2.41 -24.52
C VAL A 121 -9.68 -1.02 -24.91
N ARG A 122 -10.98 -0.86 -25.14
CA ARG A 122 -11.59 0.44 -25.44
C ARG A 122 -11.43 1.40 -24.25
N LYS A 123 -11.29 2.69 -24.52
CA LYS A 123 -11.10 3.71 -23.47
C LYS A 123 -12.24 3.72 -22.44
N GLU A 124 -13.47 3.48 -22.90
CA GLU A 124 -14.67 3.42 -22.07
C GLU A 124 -14.64 2.26 -21.07
N ASP A 125 -13.91 1.18 -21.40
CA ASP A 125 -13.83 -0.04 -20.58
C ASP A 125 -12.65 -0.03 -19.60
N LEU A 126 -11.68 0.88 -19.74
CA LEU A 126 -10.53 0.98 -18.84
C LEU A 126 -10.89 1.15 -17.35
N PRO A 127 -11.93 1.94 -16.97
CA PRO A 127 -12.37 2.00 -15.59
C PRO A 127 -12.80 0.65 -15.01
N TYR A 128 -13.42 -0.22 -15.83
CA TYR A 128 -13.80 -1.58 -15.41
C TYR A 128 -12.58 -2.48 -15.19
N VAL A 129 -11.54 -2.34 -16.01
CA VAL A 129 -10.25 -3.01 -15.75
C VAL A 129 -9.65 -2.53 -14.44
N GLY A 130 -9.79 -1.22 -14.13
CA GLY A 130 -9.40 -0.64 -12.86
C GLY A 130 -10.17 -1.20 -11.65
N LEU A 131 -11.43 -1.61 -11.82
CA LEU A 131 -12.19 -2.34 -10.80
C LEU A 131 -11.78 -3.81 -10.75
N LEU A 132 -11.64 -4.46 -11.90
CA LEU A 132 -11.29 -5.88 -12.02
C LEU A 132 -10.02 -6.21 -11.25
N LYS A 133 -8.98 -5.39 -11.31
CA LYS A 133 -7.76 -5.58 -10.53
C LYS A 133 -7.98 -5.64 -9.01
N ASN A 134 -9.07 -5.09 -8.50
CA ASN A 134 -9.40 -5.13 -7.07
C ASN A 134 -10.34 -6.29 -6.71
N VAL A 135 -10.95 -6.90 -7.71
CA VAL A 135 -11.87 -8.03 -7.56
C VAL A 135 -11.14 -9.36 -7.65
N LEU A 136 -10.20 -9.46 -8.59
CA LEU A 136 -9.41 -10.68 -8.79
C LEU A 136 -8.64 -11.06 -7.53
N GLY A 137 -8.80 -12.33 -7.11
CA GLY A 137 -8.24 -12.86 -5.86
C GLY A 137 -9.05 -12.52 -4.60
N MET A 138 -10.15 -11.74 -4.72
CA MET A 138 -11.03 -11.36 -3.61
C MET A 138 -12.45 -11.93 -3.76
N ILE A 139 -12.67 -12.77 -4.74
CA ILE A 139 -13.93 -13.42 -5.10
C ILE A 139 -13.68 -14.91 -5.26
N ASP A 140 -14.73 -15.73 -5.12
CA ASP A 140 -14.64 -17.17 -5.32
C ASP A 140 -14.19 -17.51 -6.73
N THR A 141 -13.47 -18.62 -6.86
CA THR A 141 -13.09 -19.21 -8.13
C THR A 141 -13.79 -20.55 -8.31
N GLU A 142 -13.46 -21.30 -9.35
CA GLU A 142 -14.07 -22.63 -9.56
C GLU A 142 -13.71 -23.59 -8.43
N HIS A 143 -12.45 -23.59 -7.99
CA HIS A 143 -11.93 -24.57 -7.04
C HIS A 143 -11.75 -24.04 -5.62
N TYR A 144 -11.79 -22.72 -5.39
CA TYR A 144 -11.58 -22.13 -4.09
C TYR A 144 -12.66 -21.10 -3.71
N ALA A 145 -13.14 -21.18 -2.48
CA ALA A 145 -13.75 -20.01 -1.85
C ALA A 145 -12.68 -18.92 -1.64
N TYR A 146 -13.03 -17.65 -1.73
CA TYR A 146 -12.05 -16.54 -1.67
C TYR A 146 -11.21 -16.54 -0.39
N GLY A 147 -11.78 -16.97 0.73
CA GLY A 147 -11.06 -17.06 2.01
C GLY A 147 -10.01 -18.17 1.99
N ASP A 148 -10.31 -19.31 1.39
CA ASP A 148 -9.38 -20.43 1.25
C ASP A 148 -8.29 -20.10 0.24
N LEU A 149 -8.65 -19.46 -0.88
CA LEU A 149 -7.70 -18.95 -1.87
C LEU A 149 -6.69 -17.99 -1.23
N PHE A 150 -7.18 -17.05 -0.44
CA PHE A 150 -6.33 -16.09 0.29
C PHE A 150 -5.37 -16.80 1.24
N ASN A 151 -5.85 -17.81 1.99
CA ASN A 151 -5.03 -18.59 2.89
C ASN A 151 -3.96 -19.40 2.14
N GLU A 152 -4.33 -20.08 1.04
CA GLU A 152 -3.38 -20.84 0.22
C GLU A 152 -2.30 -19.93 -0.38
N ILE A 153 -2.66 -18.77 -0.93
CA ILE A 153 -1.69 -17.80 -1.43
C ILE A 153 -0.71 -17.38 -0.33
N ASN A 154 -1.19 -17.09 0.88
CA ASN A 154 -0.33 -16.65 1.98
C ASN A 154 0.54 -17.76 2.56
N MET A 155 0.09 -19.02 2.52
CA MET A 155 0.88 -20.17 2.99
C MET A 155 1.98 -20.55 1.99
N GLN A 156 1.70 -20.47 0.68
CA GLN A 156 2.59 -21.02 -0.34
C GLN A 156 3.47 -19.95 -1.01
N THR A 157 3.12 -18.67 -0.87
CA THR A 157 3.80 -17.57 -1.58
C THR A 157 4.08 -16.38 -0.67
N GLY A 158 4.88 -15.44 -1.14
CA GLY A 158 5.04 -14.12 -0.51
C GLY A 158 3.96 -13.12 -0.96
N GLY A 159 2.94 -13.57 -1.70
CA GLY A 159 1.80 -12.80 -2.19
C GLY A 159 1.70 -12.77 -3.71
N ILE A 160 0.45 -12.72 -4.18
CA ILE A 160 0.07 -12.50 -5.58
C ILE A 160 -0.77 -11.23 -5.61
N GLY A 161 -0.51 -10.35 -6.56
CA GLY A 161 -1.25 -9.10 -6.68
C GLY A 161 -1.44 -8.68 -8.12
N THR A 162 -2.50 -7.94 -8.36
CA THR A 162 -2.88 -7.40 -9.67
C THR A 162 -2.69 -5.88 -9.68
N GLY A 163 -2.35 -5.33 -10.83
CA GLY A 163 -2.06 -3.92 -10.99
C GLY A 163 -2.30 -3.39 -12.40
N MET A 164 -2.11 -2.10 -12.55
CA MET A 164 -2.05 -1.44 -13.85
C MET A 164 -0.84 -0.52 -13.87
N VAL A 165 -0.12 -0.51 -14.96
CA VAL A 165 1.05 0.34 -15.19
C VAL A 165 1.02 0.88 -16.61
N VAL A 166 1.57 2.07 -16.81
CA VAL A 166 1.74 2.66 -18.13
C VAL A 166 3.23 2.93 -18.35
N PHE A 167 3.79 2.36 -19.39
CA PHE A 167 5.17 2.62 -19.79
C PHE A 167 5.20 3.64 -20.92
N PRO A 168 5.86 4.79 -20.73
CA PRO A 168 6.12 5.70 -21.83
C PRO A 168 7.24 5.16 -22.71
N GLU A 169 7.11 5.29 -24.00
CA GLU A 169 8.22 5.04 -24.93
C GLU A 169 9.18 6.21 -24.92
N LYS A 170 10.46 5.92 -24.90
CA LYS A 170 11.50 6.94 -24.91
C LYS A 170 11.42 7.75 -26.22
N ASP A 171 11.50 9.08 -26.10
CA ASP A 171 11.55 10.03 -27.21
C ASP A 171 10.28 10.08 -28.11
N THR A 172 9.18 9.48 -27.64
CA THR A 172 7.88 9.52 -28.31
C THR A 172 6.76 9.86 -27.32
N GLN A 173 5.55 10.13 -27.84
CA GLN A 173 4.36 10.29 -27.00
C GLN A 173 3.58 8.98 -26.83
N LYS A 174 4.14 7.87 -27.28
CA LYS A 174 3.49 6.58 -27.22
C LYS A 174 3.53 6.01 -25.80
N MET A 175 2.39 5.50 -25.38
CA MET A 175 2.18 4.90 -24.05
C MET A 175 1.75 3.46 -24.21
N TYR A 176 2.28 2.60 -23.35
CA TYR A 176 1.92 1.18 -23.30
C TYR A 176 1.21 0.88 -21.99
N PRO A 177 -0.13 0.92 -21.98
CA PRO A 177 -0.90 0.55 -20.80
C PRO A 177 -0.89 -0.97 -20.65
N MET A 178 -0.55 -1.45 -19.46
CA MET A 178 -0.47 -2.87 -19.14
C MET A 178 -1.28 -3.19 -17.90
N PHE A 179 -2.01 -4.29 -17.93
CA PHE A 179 -2.48 -4.96 -16.72
C PHE A 179 -1.36 -5.89 -16.24
N THR A 180 -1.15 -5.93 -14.94
CA THR A 180 -0.05 -6.72 -14.36
C THR A 180 -0.55 -7.71 -13.33
N VAL A 181 0.03 -8.90 -13.33
CA VAL A 181 -0.09 -9.85 -12.24
C VAL A 181 1.31 -10.14 -11.72
N SER A 182 1.56 -9.81 -10.46
CA SER A 182 2.87 -9.95 -9.84
C SER A 182 2.83 -10.97 -8.72
N ALA A 183 3.84 -11.79 -8.63
CA ALA A 183 4.00 -12.77 -7.57
C ALA A 183 5.44 -12.81 -7.08
N ARG A 184 5.61 -13.21 -5.83
CA ARG A 184 6.91 -13.56 -5.25
C ARG A 184 6.75 -14.86 -4.48
N THR A 185 7.69 -15.78 -4.71
CA THR A 185 7.60 -17.11 -4.11
C THR A 185 8.97 -17.75 -4.02
N LEU A 186 9.10 -18.84 -3.28
CA LEU A 186 10.28 -19.68 -3.34
C LEU A 186 10.31 -20.45 -4.68
N TYR A 187 11.51 -20.81 -5.13
CA TYR A 187 11.68 -21.49 -6.44
C TYR A 187 10.91 -22.79 -6.57
N ASP A 188 10.78 -23.54 -5.48
CA ASP A 188 10.03 -24.82 -5.44
C ASP A 188 8.50 -24.65 -5.48
N LYS A 189 8.00 -23.39 -5.41
CA LYS A 189 6.57 -23.04 -5.43
C LYS A 189 6.15 -22.29 -6.69
N ILE A 190 7.01 -22.21 -7.68
CA ILE A 190 6.71 -21.47 -8.93
C ILE A 190 5.51 -22.08 -9.67
N ASP A 191 5.43 -23.41 -9.75
CA ASP A 191 4.33 -24.10 -10.41
C ASP A 191 2.99 -23.76 -9.77
N PHE A 192 2.91 -23.81 -8.43
CA PHE A 192 1.72 -23.38 -7.69
C PHE A 192 1.31 -21.92 -8.02
N VAL A 193 2.28 -21.03 -8.19
CA VAL A 193 1.99 -19.64 -8.54
C VAL A 193 1.33 -19.53 -9.91
N PHE A 194 1.79 -20.29 -10.90
CA PHE A 194 1.16 -20.30 -12.23
C PHE A 194 -0.25 -20.87 -12.17
N ASP A 195 -0.46 -21.99 -11.47
CA ASP A 195 -1.77 -22.61 -11.31
C ASP A 195 -2.77 -21.65 -10.66
N VAL A 196 -2.36 -20.95 -9.59
CA VAL A 196 -3.22 -19.98 -8.90
C VAL A 196 -3.46 -18.72 -9.73
N ILE A 197 -2.48 -18.25 -10.50
CA ILE A 197 -2.70 -17.12 -11.42
C ILE A 197 -3.71 -17.51 -12.50
N GLU A 198 -3.61 -18.71 -13.06
CA GLU A 198 -4.57 -19.24 -14.02
C GLU A 198 -5.97 -19.32 -13.41
N GLU A 199 -6.08 -19.89 -12.22
CA GLU A 199 -7.32 -19.96 -11.44
C GLU A 199 -7.97 -18.58 -11.25
N ILE A 200 -7.20 -17.59 -10.78
CA ILE A 200 -7.69 -16.24 -10.54
C ILE A 200 -8.13 -15.54 -11.82
N LEU A 201 -7.39 -15.71 -12.92
CA LEU A 201 -7.67 -14.99 -14.16
C LEU A 201 -8.83 -15.59 -14.97
N PHE A 202 -9.00 -16.91 -14.93
CA PHE A 202 -9.92 -17.59 -15.85
C PHE A 202 -11.12 -18.24 -15.20
N THR A 203 -11.10 -18.47 -13.87
CA THR A 203 -12.18 -19.16 -13.16
C THR A 203 -12.87 -18.33 -12.07
N SER A 204 -12.49 -17.06 -11.90
CA SER A 204 -13.16 -16.15 -10.94
C SER A 204 -14.65 -15.99 -11.25
N LYS A 205 -15.52 -16.18 -10.24
CA LYS A 205 -16.97 -16.08 -10.34
C LYS A 205 -17.43 -14.63 -10.30
N LEU A 206 -17.34 -13.95 -11.42
CA LEU A 206 -17.65 -12.52 -11.53
C LEU A 206 -19.16 -12.22 -11.55
N ASP A 207 -20.01 -13.20 -11.40
CA ASP A 207 -21.48 -13.11 -11.33
C ASP A 207 -22.02 -12.99 -9.90
N ASP A 208 -21.19 -13.10 -8.87
CA ASP A 208 -21.60 -12.85 -7.48
C ASP A 208 -21.77 -11.34 -7.20
N GLU A 209 -22.98 -10.84 -7.52
CA GLU A 209 -23.33 -9.44 -7.33
C GLU A 209 -23.18 -8.96 -5.88
N LYS A 210 -23.47 -9.82 -4.90
CA LYS A 210 -23.37 -9.46 -3.48
C LYS A 210 -21.92 -9.19 -3.12
N ARG A 211 -21.04 -10.12 -3.46
CA ARG A 211 -19.63 -10.01 -3.18
C ARG A 211 -18.98 -8.84 -3.93
N LEU A 212 -19.34 -8.63 -5.19
CA LEU A 212 -18.91 -7.47 -5.96
C LEU A 212 -19.28 -6.14 -5.30
N LYS A 213 -20.53 -6.01 -4.82
CA LYS A 213 -20.98 -4.81 -4.11
C LYS A 213 -20.19 -4.56 -2.82
N GLU A 214 -19.88 -5.61 -2.07
CA GLU A 214 -19.03 -5.52 -0.86
C GLU A 214 -17.64 -4.98 -1.20
N ILE A 215 -16.96 -5.57 -2.19
CA ILE A 215 -15.63 -5.18 -2.63
C ILE A 215 -15.63 -3.72 -3.12
N VAL A 216 -16.58 -3.33 -3.96
CA VAL A 216 -16.68 -1.96 -4.50
C VAL A 216 -16.94 -0.95 -3.38
N SER A 217 -17.80 -1.27 -2.41
CA SER A 217 -18.08 -0.42 -1.26
C SER A 217 -16.85 -0.22 -0.38
N GLU A 218 -16.08 -1.27 -0.15
CA GLU A 218 -14.82 -1.20 0.58
C GLU A 218 -13.80 -0.32 -0.17
N GLN A 219 -13.63 -0.53 -1.48
CA GLN A 219 -12.72 0.27 -2.31
C GLN A 219 -13.12 1.75 -2.33
N LYS A 220 -14.41 2.05 -2.40
CA LYS A 220 -14.92 3.42 -2.30
C LYS A 220 -14.51 4.07 -0.98
N SER A 221 -14.73 3.39 0.14
CA SER A 221 -14.38 3.88 1.48
C SER A 221 -12.87 4.11 1.62
N ARG A 222 -12.05 3.15 1.15
CA ARG A 222 -10.59 3.29 1.15
C ARG A 222 -10.11 4.47 0.30
N THR A 223 -10.73 4.67 -0.86
CA THR A 223 -10.38 5.78 -1.77
C THR A 223 -10.76 7.11 -1.15
N GLN A 224 -11.93 7.22 -0.53
CA GLN A 224 -12.34 8.43 0.19
C GLN A 224 -11.37 8.76 1.33
N MET A 225 -10.96 7.78 2.14
CA MET A 225 -9.97 8.00 3.19
C MET A 225 -8.64 8.50 2.63
N ARG A 226 -8.14 7.88 1.54
CA ARG A 226 -6.89 8.33 0.91
C ARG A 226 -6.98 9.77 0.39
N LEU A 227 -8.08 10.14 -0.23
CA LEU A 227 -8.29 11.52 -0.71
C LEU A 227 -8.31 12.51 0.46
N THR A 228 -8.97 12.18 1.56
CA THR A 228 -8.98 13.01 2.76
C THR A 228 -7.58 13.17 3.35
N CYS A 229 -6.82 12.08 3.50
CA CYS A 229 -5.44 12.15 3.97
C CYS A 229 -4.53 12.96 3.04
N LEU A 230 -4.63 12.77 1.73
CA LEU A 230 -3.79 13.48 0.75
C LEU A 230 -4.08 14.99 0.74
N LEU A 231 -5.33 15.41 0.95
CA LEU A 231 -5.68 16.84 1.06
C LEU A 231 -5.00 17.53 2.25
N TYR A 232 -4.78 16.80 3.36
CA TYR A 232 -4.12 17.36 4.54
C TYR A 232 -2.58 17.24 4.51
N THR A 233 -2.03 16.30 3.74
CA THR A 233 -0.58 16.01 3.73
C THR A 233 0.14 16.52 2.48
N SER A 234 -0.58 16.91 1.44
CA SER A 234 0.02 17.55 0.27
C SER A 234 0.15 19.06 0.52
N PRO A 235 1.36 19.65 0.38
CA PRO A 235 1.50 21.10 0.48
C PRO A 235 0.59 21.76 -0.56
N SER A 236 -0.23 22.71 -0.09
CA SER A 236 -1.08 23.50 -0.97
C SER A 236 -0.19 24.38 -1.87
N PRO A 237 -0.54 24.59 -3.15
CA PRO A 237 0.14 25.58 -3.99
C PRO A 237 0.11 27.00 -3.40
N ARG A 238 -0.69 27.23 -2.36
CA ARG A 238 -0.82 28.49 -1.64
C ARG A 238 0.01 28.54 -0.36
N ASP A 239 0.60 27.40 0.06
CA ASP A 239 1.51 27.42 1.21
C ASP A 239 2.79 28.18 0.80
N PRO A 240 3.19 29.22 1.53
CA PRO A 240 4.41 29.94 1.22
C PRO A 240 5.60 28.98 1.36
N LYS A 241 6.49 29.01 0.37
CA LYS A 241 7.76 28.27 0.41
C LYS A 241 8.71 28.91 1.40
#